data_a540edcf0b1dc2137cda2cf34a1156b5
#
_entry.id   a540edcf0b1dc2137cda2cf34a1156b5
#
_cell.length_a   1.000
_cell.length_b   1.000
_cell.length_c   1.000
_cell.angle_alpha   90.00
_cell.angle_beta   90.00
_cell.angle_gamma   90.00
#
_symmetry.space_group_name_H-M   'P 1'
#
loop_
_entity.id
_entity.type
_entity.pdbx_description
1 polymer ?
#
loop_
_entity_poly.entity_id
_entity_poly.type
_entity_poly.pdbx_seq_one_letter_code
_entity_poly.pdbx_strand_id
1 'polypeptide(L)'
;MPTPRCATVLVNPAARGVSERFDGSRIVRYLAKRHIEARLTVPSSPHEAQREAQQSAARGDDLLFVVGGDGSMRDAALGLAGSQTALAAVPAGTVNVWAKEAGIPHGIRTAIDAHIGGQSVHIDLGRADGHAFLLMAGIGWDAEVARRVPGWLKRRVGDVAYIAQAAWMLPRLRPRHARWSAGGTEMDEPLALMVLGNTRLYGGRIHLTPNAAVDDGQLDLIALCPRTLLEGARITAKLAAASFRDDARVLEARAAEIAVKTAGLAVQLDGDFVGHTPMTFTADPGALLVSIPAGPLAEIFTRPHLDRRTT
;
A
#
# COMPACT_ATOMS: atom_id res chain seq x y z
N MET A 1 19.17 -11.71 -10.06
CA MET A 1 18.69 -13.00 -9.54
C MET A 1 18.97 -14.13 -10.51
N PRO A 2 19.13 -15.39 -10.07
CA PRO A 2 18.97 -16.52 -10.97
C PRO A 2 17.56 -16.48 -11.57
N THR A 3 17.41 -16.99 -12.79
CA THR A 3 16.10 -17.09 -13.45
C THR A 3 15.16 -17.90 -12.56
N PRO A 4 13.95 -17.41 -12.25
CA PRO A 4 13.00 -18.14 -11.40
C PRO A 4 12.64 -19.48 -12.06
N ARG A 5 12.48 -20.54 -11.26
CA ARG A 5 12.16 -21.90 -11.73
C ARG A 5 10.73 -22.28 -11.43
N CYS A 6 10.16 -21.78 -10.34
CA CYS A 6 8.80 -22.09 -9.91
C CYS A 6 8.05 -20.84 -9.47
N ALA A 7 6.77 -20.79 -9.76
CA ALA A 7 5.92 -19.64 -9.47
C ALA A 7 4.46 -20.05 -9.22
N THR A 8 3.76 -19.21 -8.48
CA THR A 8 2.29 -19.20 -8.45
C THR A 8 1.78 -17.95 -9.17
N VAL A 9 0.68 -18.09 -9.91
CA VAL A 9 -0.06 -17.01 -10.56
C VAL A 9 -1.42 -16.86 -9.85
N LEU A 10 -1.55 -15.84 -9.04
CA LEU A 10 -2.78 -15.49 -8.35
C LEU A 10 -3.53 -14.46 -9.17
N VAL A 11 -4.75 -14.77 -9.60
CA VAL A 11 -5.59 -13.88 -10.40
C VAL A 11 -6.81 -13.46 -9.58
N ASN A 12 -6.97 -12.16 -9.38
CA ASN A 12 -8.20 -11.61 -8.80
C ASN A 12 -9.26 -11.42 -9.90
N PRO A 13 -10.33 -12.22 -9.93
CA PRO A 13 -11.35 -12.14 -10.98
C PRO A 13 -12.16 -10.83 -10.93
N ALA A 14 -12.16 -10.14 -9.79
CA ALA A 14 -12.85 -8.86 -9.61
C ALA A 14 -12.00 -7.64 -10.04
N ALA A 15 -10.76 -7.83 -10.47
CA ALA A 15 -9.92 -6.74 -10.93
C ALA A 15 -10.38 -6.21 -12.29
N ARG A 16 -10.42 -4.88 -12.47
CA ARG A 16 -10.94 -4.24 -13.70
C ARG A 16 -10.25 -4.66 -14.98
N GLY A 17 -8.95 -4.92 -14.92
CA GLY A 17 -8.15 -5.40 -16.05
C GLY A 17 -8.31 -6.90 -16.32
N VAL A 18 -9.08 -7.60 -15.50
CA VAL A 18 -9.41 -9.02 -15.65
C VAL A 18 -10.84 -9.11 -16.15
N SER A 19 -11.02 -9.30 -17.46
CA SER A 19 -12.37 -9.51 -18.05
C SER A 19 -12.87 -10.92 -17.77
N GLU A 20 -14.18 -11.15 -17.92
CA GLU A 20 -14.76 -12.52 -17.83
C GLU A 20 -14.13 -13.52 -18.83
N ARG A 21 -13.54 -13.01 -19.91
CA ARG A 21 -12.81 -13.81 -20.92
C ARG A 21 -11.33 -13.95 -20.61
N PHE A 22 -10.87 -13.42 -19.47
CA PHE A 22 -9.48 -13.51 -19.09
C PHE A 22 -9.12 -14.96 -18.73
N ASP A 23 -8.22 -15.52 -19.48
CA ASP A 23 -7.73 -16.88 -19.28
C ASP A 23 -6.35 -16.84 -18.63
N GLY A 24 -6.30 -16.97 -17.30
CA GLY A 24 -5.06 -17.04 -16.51
C GLY A 24 -4.13 -18.19 -16.94
N SER A 25 -4.67 -19.24 -17.56
CA SER A 25 -3.85 -20.35 -18.08
C SER A 25 -2.90 -19.93 -19.20
N ARG A 26 -3.20 -18.79 -19.87
CA ARG A 26 -2.28 -18.21 -20.85
C ARG A 26 -0.98 -17.72 -20.20
N ILE A 27 -1.06 -17.21 -18.97
CA ILE A 27 0.12 -16.80 -18.21
C ILE A 27 0.95 -18.05 -17.86
N VAL A 28 0.30 -19.10 -17.36
CA VAL A 28 0.99 -20.36 -17.04
C VAL A 28 1.69 -20.94 -18.26
N ARG A 29 1.01 -21.01 -19.42
CA ARG A 29 1.63 -21.46 -20.68
C ARG A 29 2.77 -20.53 -21.12
N TYR A 30 2.66 -19.24 -20.88
CA TYR A 30 3.71 -18.28 -21.19
C TYR A 30 4.95 -18.47 -20.31
N LEU A 31 4.78 -18.75 -19.02
CA LEU A 31 5.85 -19.05 -18.08
C LEU A 31 6.52 -20.41 -18.41
N ALA A 32 5.72 -21.41 -18.76
CA ALA A 32 6.24 -22.73 -19.18
C ALA A 32 7.17 -22.66 -20.39
N LYS A 33 6.88 -21.77 -21.37
CA LYS A 33 7.79 -21.50 -22.52
C LYS A 33 9.13 -20.88 -22.11
N ARG A 34 9.25 -20.41 -20.88
CA ARG A 34 10.47 -19.85 -20.28
C ARG A 34 11.09 -20.78 -19.23
N HIS A 35 10.65 -22.05 -19.23
CA HIS A 35 11.10 -23.07 -18.28
C HIS A 35 10.78 -22.73 -16.82
N ILE A 36 9.71 -21.97 -16.57
CA ILE A 36 9.19 -21.66 -15.25
C ILE A 36 7.95 -22.53 -15.00
N GLU A 37 8.04 -23.44 -14.02
CA GLU A 37 6.87 -24.20 -13.58
C GLU A 37 5.93 -23.26 -12.82
N ALA A 38 4.67 -23.14 -13.27
CA ALA A 38 3.74 -22.21 -12.66
C ALA A 38 2.39 -22.86 -12.37
N ARG A 39 1.81 -22.48 -11.23
CA ARG A 39 0.44 -22.86 -10.81
C ARG A 39 -0.48 -21.67 -10.91
N LEU A 40 -1.72 -21.91 -11.31
CA LEU A 40 -2.77 -20.89 -11.35
C LEU A 40 -3.69 -21.06 -10.13
N THR A 41 -3.98 -19.94 -9.45
CA THR A 41 -5.02 -19.87 -8.43
C THR A 41 -5.90 -18.65 -8.67
N VAL A 42 -7.21 -18.79 -8.40
CA VAL A 42 -8.22 -17.74 -8.58
C VAL A 42 -9.04 -17.65 -7.29
N PRO A 43 -8.53 -16.94 -6.28
CA PRO A 43 -9.18 -16.86 -4.98
C PRO A 43 -10.53 -16.14 -5.07
N SER A 44 -11.51 -16.62 -4.33
CA SER A 44 -12.86 -16.05 -4.23
C SER A 44 -12.99 -14.97 -3.17
N SER A 45 -11.98 -14.85 -2.29
CA SER A 45 -11.97 -13.90 -1.17
C SER A 45 -10.54 -13.43 -0.82
N PRO A 46 -10.40 -12.28 -0.13
CA PRO A 46 -9.11 -11.82 0.41
C PRO A 46 -8.42 -12.85 1.30
N HIS A 47 -9.17 -13.51 2.17
CA HIS A 47 -8.64 -14.55 3.05
C HIS A 47 -8.10 -15.77 2.29
N GLU A 48 -8.76 -16.15 1.20
CA GLU A 48 -8.28 -17.21 0.32
C GLU A 48 -7.01 -16.77 -0.43
N ALA A 49 -6.95 -15.53 -0.91
CA ALA A 49 -5.75 -14.97 -1.53
C ALA A 49 -4.55 -15.00 -0.58
N GLN A 50 -4.74 -14.65 0.68
CA GLN A 50 -3.70 -14.75 1.71
C GLN A 50 -3.24 -16.20 1.92
N ARG A 51 -4.19 -17.16 2.02
CA ARG A 51 -3.85 -18.58 2.17
C ARG A 51 -3.08 -19.12 0.97
N GLU A 52 -3.49 -18.78 -0.25
CA GLU A 52 -2.79 -19.19 -1.47
C GLU A 52 -1.36 -18.64 -1.51
N ALA A 53 -1.16 -17.41 -1.05
CA ALA A 53 0.16 -16.82 -0.90
C ALA A 53 1.01 -17.57 0.14
N GLN A 54 0.44 -17.93 1.30
CA GLN A 54 1.11 -18.75 2.30
C GLN A 54 1.50 -20.15 1.75
N GLN A 55 0.63 -20.76 0.96
CA GLN A 55 0.94 -22.04 0.32
C GLN A 55 2.04 -21.92 -0.73
N SER A 56 2.07 -20.81 -1.49
CA SER A 56 3.15 -20.49 -2.43
C SER A 56 4.49 -20.40 -1.70
N ALA A 57 4.52 -19.67 -0.58
CA ALA A 57 5.69 -19.57 0.30
C ALA A 57 6.12 -20.94 0.86
N ALA A 58 5.16 -21.75 1.35
CA ALA A 58 5.43 -23.07 1.90
C ALA A 58 5.98 -24.07 0.87
N ARG A 59 5.63 -23.90 -0.41
CA ARG A 59 6.21 -24.69 -1.51
C ARG A 59 7.61 -24.22 -1.91
N GLY A 60 8.05 -23.05 -1.48
CA GLY A 60 9.30 -22.43 -1.90
C GLY A 60 9.24 -21.90 -3.33
N ASP A 61 8.08 -21.40 -3.77
CA ASP A 61 7.99 -20.75 -5.07
C ASP A 61 8.94 -19.52 -5.09
N ASP A 62 9.64 -19.31 -6.19
CA ASP A 62 10.53 -18.15 -6.35
C ASP A 62 9.72 -16.85 -6.44
N LEU A 63 8.58 -16.89 -7.18
CA LEU A 63 7.72 -15.75 -7.42
C LEU A 63 6.24 -16.07 -7.17
N LEU A 64 5.53 -15.13 -6.56
CA LEU A 64 4.07 -15.07 -6.58
C LEU A 64 3.64 -13.90 -7.48
N PHE A 65 3.21 -14.20 -8.70
CA PHE A 65 2.58 -13.20 -9.57
C PHE A 65 1.17 -12.90 -9.11
N VAL A 66 0.87 -11.63 -8.81
CA VAL A 66 -0.47 -11.18 -8.40
C VAL A 66 -1.08 -10.33 -9.50
N VAL A 67 -2.02 -10.90 -10.26
CA VAL A 67 -2.79 -10.19 -11.28
C VAL A 67 -3.98 -9.53 -10.61
N GLY A 68 -3.82 -8.25 -10.27
CA GLY A 68 -4.84 -7.53 -9.47
C GLY A 68 -4.49 -6.06 -9.25
N GLY A 69 -5.20 -5.45 -8.31
CA GLY A 69 -4.93 -4.09 -7.81
C GLY A 69 -4.27 -4.12 -6.43
N ASP A 70 -4.13 -2.94 -5.81
CA ASP A 70 -3.43 -2.74 -4.53
C ASP A 70 -4.01 -3.62 -3.40
N GLY A 71 -5.33 -3.81 -3.33
CA GLY A 71 -5.94 -4.71 -2.35
C GLY A 71 -5.49 -6.17 -2.51
N SER A 72 -5.38 -6.67 -3.76
CA SER A 72 -4.87 -8.03 -4.02
C SER A 72 -3.39 -8.15 -3.67
N MET A 73 -2.63 -7.08 -3.90
CA MET A 73 -1.21 -7.00 -3.51
C MET A 73 -1.05 -7.08 -2.00
N ARG A 74 -1.85 -6.31 -1.24
CA ARG A 74 -1.86 -6.35 0.22
C ARG A 74 -2.21 -7.74 0.74
N ASP A 75 -3.29 -8.35 0.23
CA ASP A 75 -3.74 -9.66 0.71
C ASP A 75 -2.67 -10.74 0.48
N ALA A 76 -2.02 -10.71 -0.68
CA ALA A 76 -0.89 -11.59 -0.98
C ALA A 76 0.35 -11.28 -0.11
N ALA A 77 0.67 -10.00 0.10
CA ALA A 77 1.78 -9.56 0.95
C ALA A 77 1.65 -10.09 2.38
N LEU A 78 0.42 -10.08 2.94
CA LEU A 78 0.13 -10.65 4.25
C LEU A 78 0.44 -12.16 4.33
N GLY A 79 0.21 -12.87 3.23
CA GLY A 79 0.51 -14.31 3.15
C GLY A 79 2.00 -14.62 2.94
N LEU A 80 2.75 -13.72 2.32
CA LEU A 80 4.18 -13.87 2.03
C LEU A 80 5.09 -13.28 3.12
N ALA A 81 4.57 -12.50 4.06
CA ALA A 81 5.37 -11.84 5.07
C ALA A 81 6.32 -12.83 5.79
N GLY A 82 7.61 -12.50 5.86
CA GLY A 82 8.67 -13.34 6.43
C GLY A 82 9.13 -14.50 5.56
N SER A 83 8.61 -14.65 4.33
CA SER A 83 9.02 -15.73 3.42
C SER A 83 10.09 -15.27 2.40
N GLN A 84 10.66 -16.25 1.68
CA GLN A 84 11.61 -16.01 0.59
C GLN A 84 10.95 -15.99 -0.80
N THR A 85 9.64 -16.14 -0.88
CA THR A 85 8.89 -16.01 -2.13
C THR A 85 8.67 -14.54 -2.44
N ALA A 86 9.12 -14.07 -3.59
CA ALA A 86 9.00 -12.66 -3.94
C ALA A 86 7.61 -12.35 -4.54
N LEU A 87 6.99 -11.30 -4.03
CA LEU A 87 5.74 -10.75 -4.55
C LEU A 87 5.98 -10.02 -5.87
N ALA A 88 5.38 -10.49 -6.95
CA ALA A 88 5.50 -9.93 -8.31
C ALA A 88 4.16 -9.31 -8.75
N ALA A 89 4.08 -7.97 -8.77
CA ALA A 89 2.86 -7.27 -9.11
C ALA A 89 2.59 -7.28 -10.62
N VAL A 90 1.39 -7.72 -11.01
CA VAL A 90 0.89 -7.61 -12.38
C VAL A 90 -0.32 -6.68 -12.38
N PRO A 91 -0.13 -5.38 -12.68
CA PRO A 91 -1.14 -4.34 -12.46
C PRO A 91 -2.37 -4.55 -13.34
N ALA A 92 -3.49 -4.89 -12.70
CA ALA A 92 -4.79 -5.07 -13.32
C ALA A 92 -5.92 -4.34 -12.58
N GLY A 93 -5.60 -3.56 -11.55
CA GLY A 93 -6.53 -2.71 -10.82
C GLY A 93 -6.72 -1.34 -11.48
N THR A 94 -7.45 -0.45 -10.77
CA THR A 94 -7.74 0.91 -11.26
C THR A 94 -6.55 1.86 -11.08
N VAL A 95 -5.91 1.85 -9.91
CA VAL A 95 -4.86 2.82 -9.53
C VAL A 95 -3.47 2.20 -9.62
N ASN A 96 -3.31 1.02 -9.01
CA ASN A 96 -2.06 0.26 -8.94
C ASN A 96 -0.91 1.13 -8.37
N VAL A 97 -1.14 1.64 -7.15
CA VAL A 97 -0.19 2.54 -6.46
C VAL A 97 1.17 1.88 -6.33
N TRP A 98 1.18 0.63 -5.81
CA TRP A 98 2.43 -0.13 -5.67
C TRP A 98 3.19 -0.25 -7.00
N ALA A 99 2.49 -0.64 -8.06
CA ALA A 99 3.14 -0.82 -9.35
C ALA A 99 3.74 0.49 -9.90
N LYS A 100 3.06 1.62 -9.69
CA LYS A 100 3.57 2.95 -10.09
C LYS A 100 4.82 3.32 -9.28
N GLU A 101 4.77 3.16 -7.96
CA GLU A 101 5.87 3.50 -7.07
C GLU A 101 7.10 2.62 -7.30
N ALA A 102 6.90 1.33 -7.55
CA ALA A 102 7.98 0.37 -7.81
C ALA A 102 8.47 0.35 -9.27
N GLY A 103 7.94 1.22 -10.13
CA GLY A 103 8.35 1.30 -11.54
C GLY A 103 7.94 0.08 -12.38
N ILE A 104 6.90 -0.65 -11.96
CA ILE A 104 6.43 -1.84 -12.67
C ILE A 104 5.62 -1.41 -13.90
N PRO A 105 5.95 -1.91 -15.12
CA PRO A 105 5.31 -1.47 -16.32
C PRO A 105 3.84 -1.92 -16.41
N HIS A 106 3.03 -1.12 -17.10
CA HIS A 106 1.65 -1.47 -17.41
C HIS A 106 1.59 -2.62 -18.43
N GLY A 107 0.52 -3.42 -18.32
CA GLY A 107 0.29 -4.56 -19.20
C GLY A 107 0.80 -5.88 -18.61
N ILE A 108 -0.05 -6.90 -18.71
CA ILE A 108 0.17 -8.19 -18.02
C ILE A 108 1.49 -8.84 -18.48
N ARG A 109 1.70 -8.93 -19.79
CA ARG A 109 2.89 -9.58 -20.33
C ARG A 109 4.17 -8.80 -20.02
N THR A 110 4.12 -7.48 -20.18
CA THR A 110 5.27 -6.60 -19.93
C THR A 110 5.69 -6.64 -18.48
N ALA A 111 4.71 -6.64 -17.53
CA ALA A 111 4.98 -6.77 -16.11
C ALA A 111 5.61 -8.13 -15.77
N ILE A 112 5.08 -9.24 -16.33
CA ILE A 112 5.64 -10.58 -16.12
C ILE A 112 7.09 -10.65 -16.61
N ASP A 113 7.37 -10.14 -17.82
CA ASP A 113 8.72 -10.12 -18.37
C ASP A 113 9.69 -9.29 -17.53
N ALA A 114 9.21 -8.16 -17.00
CA ALA A 114 9.98 -7.31 -16.10
C ALA A 114 10.36 -8.02 -14.78
N HIS A 115 9.50 -8.89 -14.27
CA HIS A 115 9.78 -9.67 -13.06
C HIS A 115 10.70 -10.87 -13.34
N ILE A 116 10.53 -11.54 -14.48
CA ILE A 116 11.41 -12.68 -14.86
C ILE A 116 12.86 -12.23 -14.99
N GLY A 117 13.11 -11.07 -15.58
CA GLY A 117 14.44 -10.46 -15.68
C GLY A 117 14.79 -9.52 -14.53
N GLY A 118 13.96 -9.45 -13.53
CA GLY A 118 14.02 -8.46 -12.46
C GLY A 118 15.01 -8.79 -11.33
N GLN A 119 14.90 -8.00 -10.30
CA GLN A 119 15.63 -8.14 -9.04
C GLN A 119 14.64 -8.22 -7.87
N SER A 120 15.07 -8.82 -6.75
CA SER A 120 14.27 -8.84 -5.53
C SER A 120 14.89 -7.98 -4.46
N VAL A 121 14.04 -7.28 -3.74
CA VAL A 121 14.41 -6.43 -2.62
C VAL A 121 13.48 -6.70 -1.44
N HIS A 122 14.00 -6.62 -0.22
CA HIS A 122 13.18 -6.63 0.97
C HIS A 122 12.60 -5.24 1.19
N ILE A 123 11.32 -5.20 1.54
CA ILE A 123 10.63 -3.97 1.92
C ILE A 123 9.94 -4.15 3.27
N ASP A 124 9.64 -3.04 3.89
CA ASP A 124 8.92 -2.98 5.14
C ASP A 124 7.41 -3.17 4.93
N LEU A 125 6.73 -3.66 5.94
CA LEU A 125 5.28 -3.61 6.05
C LEU A 125 4.89 -2.73 7.23
N GLY A 126 3.89 -1.89 7.04
CA GLY A 126 3.28 -1.23 8.19
C GLY A 126 2.44 -2.22 9.00
N ARG A 127 2.48 -2.12 10.33
CA ARG A 127 1.65 -2.89 11.26
C ARG A 127 0.75 -1.97 12.06
N ALA A 128 -0.46 -2.46 12.38
CA ALA A 128 -1.44 -1.75 13.21
C ALA A 128 -2.23 -2.78 14.02
N ASP A 129 -1.90 -2.98 15.30
CA ASP A 129 -2.58 -3.90 16.24
C ASP A 129 -2.92 -5.28 15.63
N GLY A 130 -1.93 -5.94 15.02
CA GLY A 130 -2.08 -7.27 14.41
C GLY A 130 -2.53 -7.27 12.94
N HIS A 131 -2.97 -6.13 12.42
CA HIS A 131 -3.18 -5.92 10.98
C HIS A 131 -1.89 -5.45 10.30
N ALA A 132 -1.79 -5.61 8.99
CA ALA A 132 -0.69 -5.02 8.24
C ALA A 132 -1.19 -4.26 7.01
N PHE A 133 -0.37 -3.33 6.53
CA PHE A 133 -0.62 -2.55 5.32
C PHE A 133 0.67 -2.44 4.49
N LEU A 134 0.48 -2.39 3.18
CA LEU A 134 1.57 -2.28 2.22
C LEU A 134 1.89 -0.81 1.90
N LEU A 135 0.84 0.01 1.75
CA LEU A 135 0.96 1.37 1.25
C LEU A 135 0.87 2.41 2.35
N MET A 136 -0.27 2.49 3.06
CA MET A 136 -0.48 3.50 4.08
C MET A 136 -1.66 3.20 5.01
N ALA A 137 -1.61 3.80 6.19
CA ALA A 137 -2.72 3.90 7.11
C ALA A 137 -3.29 5.32 7.12
N GLY A 138 -4.61 5.45 7.21
CA GLY A 138 -5.30 6.72 7.35
C GLY A 138 -6.13 6.75 8.62
N ILE A 139 -6.08 7.85 9.38
CA ILE A 139 -6.76 8.02 10.65
C ILE A 139 -7.63 9.28 10.59
N GLY A 140 -8.84 9.19 11.13
CA GLY A 140 -9.80 10.28 11.19
C GLY A 140 -10.66 10.37 9.94
N TRP A 141 -10.72 11.54 9.30
CA TRP A 141 -11.64 11.82 8.20
C TRP A 141 -11.52 10.86 7.01
N ASP A 142 -10.33 10.51 6.62
CA ASP A 142 -10.05 9.58 5.53
C ASP A 142 -10.65 8.19 5.79
N ALA A 143 -10.43 7.66 6.97
CA ALA A 143 -10.99 6.38 7.38
C ALA A 143 -12.52 6.42 7.50
N GLU A 144 -13.08 7.57 7.90
CA GLU A 144 -14.53 7.76 7.94
C GLU A 144 -15.14 7.79 6.52
N VAL A 145 -14.42 8.34 5.53
CA VAL A 145 -14.78 8.24 4.11
C VAL A 145 -14.72 6.78 3.67
N ALA A 146 -13.62 6.08 3.95
CA ALA A 146 -13.44 4.68 3.58
C ALA A 146 -14.56 3.79 4.16
N ARG A 147 -14.96 4.02 5.41
CA ARG A 147 -16.05 3.30 6.09
C ARG A 147 -17.40 3.48 5.42
N ARG A 148 -17.67 4.67 4.83
CA ARG A 148 -18.97 5.01 4.23
C ARG A 148 -19.08 4.66 2.75
N VAL A 149 -17.98 4.39 2.06
CA VAL A 149 -18.01 3.96 0.66
C VAL A 149 -18.31 2.47 0.59
N PRO A 150 -19.50 2.06 0.09
CA PRO A 150 -19.82 0.65 -0.05
C PRO A 150 -18.82 -0.07 -0.95
N GLY A 151 -18.38 -1.27 -0.56
CA GLY A 151 -17.37 -2.01 -1.32
C GLY A 151 -17.76 -2.29 -2.79
N TRP A 152 -19.06 -2.44 -3.09
CA TRP A 152 -19.54 -2.59 -4.47
C TRP A 152 -19.35 -1.30 -5.28
N LEU A 153 -19.50 -0.12 -4.67
CA LEU A 153 -19.31 1.17 -5.33
C LEU A 153 -17.82 1.42 -5.58
N LYS A 154 -16.97 1.11 -4.60
CA LYS A 154 -15.50 1.15 -4.74
C LYS A 154 -15.03 0.28 -5.91
N ARG A 155 -15.59 -0.93 -6.08
CA ARG A 155 -15.28 -1.82 -7.21
C ARG A 155 -15.77 -1.28 -8.55
N ARG A 156 -16.93 -0.61 -8.60
CA ARG A 156 -17.57 -0.16 -9.85
C ARG A 156 -17.05 1.18 -10.35
N VAL A 157 -16.78 2.14 -9.47
CA VAL A 157 -16.46 3.53 -9.81
C VAL A 157 -15.01 3.88 -9.46
N GLY A 158 -14.33 3.05 -8.67
CA GLY A 158 -12.93 3.25 -8.28
C GLY A 158 -12.73 4.55 -7.49
N ASP A 159 -11.62 5.25 -7.77
CA ASP A 159 -11.20 6.46 -7.05
C ASP A 159 -12.17 7.63 -7.19
N VAL A 160 -12.95 7.69 -8.30
CA VAL A 160 -13.94 8.76 -8.50
C VAL A 160 -14.99 8.73 -7.41
N ALA A 161 -15.43 7.54 -6.98
CA ALA A 161 -16.37 7.41 -5.87
C ALA A 161 -15.75 7.91 -4.56
N TYR A 162 -14.47 7.59 -4.34
CA TYR A 162 -13.75 8.02 -3.14
C TYR A 162 -13.58 9.54 -3.11
N ILE A 163 -13.13 10.13 -4.21
CA ILE A 163 -12.97 11.59 -4.34
C ILE A 163 -14.31 12.32 -4.18
N ALA A 164 -15.37 11.82 -4.82
CA ALA A 164 -16.70 12.40 -4.69
C ALA A 164 -17.24 12.31 -3.26
N GLN A 165 -17.04 11.16 -2.59
CA GLN A 165 -17.42 10.98 -1.19
C GLN A 165 -16.60 11.89 -0.27
N ALA A 166 -15.31 12.00 -0.51
CA ALA A 166 -14.43 12.90 0.21
C ALA A 166 -14.88 14.36 0.08
N ALA A 167 -15.14 14.81 -1.14
CA ALA A 167 -15.64 16.17 -1.40
C ALA A 167 -17.00 16.44 -0.73
N TRP A 168 -17.92 15.47 -0.79
CA TRP A 168 -19.24 15.58 -0.14
C TRP A 168 -19.15 15.62 1.39
N MET A 169 -18.19 14.91 1.97
CA MET A 169 -17.96 14.88 3.42
C MET A 169 -17.16 16.08 3.92
N LEU A 170 -16.47 16.82 3.05
CA LEU A 170 -15.60 17.93 3.43
C LEU A 170 -16.27 18.98 4.31
N PRO A 171 -17.53 19.43 4.05
CA PRO A 171 -18.22 20.39 4.93
C PRO A 171 -18.53 19.84 6.32
N ARG A 172 -18.44 18.52 6.50
CA ARG A 172 -18.67 17.83 7.76
C ARG A 172 -17.39 17.53 8.51
N LEU A 173 -16.25 17.94 7.98
CA LEU A 173 -14.94 17.81 8.63
C LEU A 173 -14.98 18.55 9.97
N ARG A 174 -14.91 17.79 11.05
CA ARG A 174 -14.80 18.33 12.39
C ARG A 174 -13.53 17.80 13.03
N PRO A 175 -12.49 18.62 13.16
CA PRO A 175 -11.30 18.23 13.89
C PRO A 175 -11.65 17.78 15.30
N ARG A 176 -11.03 16.70 15.76
CA ARG A 176 -11.17 16.22 17.14
C ARG A 176 -9.81 16.33 17.81
N HIS A 177 -9.77 16.83 19.04
CA HIS A 177 -8.53 16.79 19.80
C HIS A 177 -8.02 15.36 19.91
N ALA A 178 -6.80 15.17 19.51
CA ALA A 178 -6.15 13.88 19.48
C ALA A 178 -4.75 13.96 20.07
N ARG A 179 -4.43 12.98 20.90
CA ARG A 179 -3.09 12.78 21.45
C ARG A 179 -2.45 11.61 20.74
N TRP A 180 -1.26 11.84 20.23
CA TRP A 180 -0.43 10.79 19.61
C TRP A 180 1.03 11.03 19.92
N SER A 181 1.86 10.01 19.71
CA SER A 181 3.30 10.12 19.79
C SER A 181 3.96 9.55 18.54
N ALA A 182 5.05 10.15 18.12
CA ALA A 182 5.90 9.69 17.04
C ALA A 182 7.37 9.72 17.49
N GLY A 183 8.03 8.57 17.52
CA GLY A 183 9.41 8.46 17.98
C GLY A 183 9.63 9.02 19.39
N GLY A 184 8.67 8.88 20.29
CA GLY A 184 8.72 9.39 21.67
C GLY A 184 8.29 10.84 21.85
N THR A 185 8.07 11.61 20.78
CA THR A 185 7.56 12.99 20.84
C THR A 185 6.04 12.98 20.94
N GLU A 186 5.51 13.54 22.03
CA GLU A 186 4.06 13.65 22.28
C GLU A 186 3.46 14.89 21.58
N MET A 187 2.27 14.71 21.02
CA MET A 187 1.50 15.76 20.36
C MET A 187 0.06 15.75 20.88
N ASP A 188 -0.53 16.94 21.07
CA ASP A 188 -1.94 17.14 21.45
C ASP A 188 -2.52 18.28 20.62
N GLU A 189 -3.12 17.94 19.48
CA GLU A 189 -3.62 18.91 18.51
C GLU A 189 -5.01 18.51 17.98
N PRO A 190 -5.81 19.47 17.48
CA PRO A 190 -7.03 19.16 16.75
C PRO A 190 -6.67 18.45 15.45
N LEU A 191 -7.02 17.18 15.35
CA LEU A 191 -6.73 16.32 14.19
C LEU A 191 -7.96 16.20 13.30
N ALA A 192 -7.81 16.51 12.02
CA ALA A 192 -8.79 16.25 10.99
C ALA A 192 -8.47 14.96 10.21
N LEU A 193 -7.22 14.80 9.85
CA LEU A 193 -6.70 13.70 9.06
C LEU A 193 -5.25 13.43 9.48
N MET A 194 -4.90 12.16 9.64
CA MET A 194 -3.52 11.71 9.71
C MET A 194 -3.32 10.58 8.71
N VAL A 195 -2.21 10.61 7.98
CA VAL A 195 -1.78 9.53 7.09
C VAL A 195 -0.39 9.10 7.53
N LEU A 196 -0.21 7.79 7.64
CA LEU A 196 1.08 7.14 7.90
C LEU A 196 1.46 6.37 6.63
N GLY A 197 2.42 6.91 5.90
CA GLY A 197 2.86 6.36 4.63
C GLY A 197 4.04 5.41 4.80
N ASN A 198 3.89 4.19 4.31
CA ASN A 198 4.98 3.30 3.94
C ASN A 198 5.42 3.60 2.49
N THR A 199 4.52 4.21 1.72
CA THR A 199 4.74 4.68 0.34
C THR A 199 4.43 6.17 0.22
N ARG A 200 4.74 6.78 -0.93
CA ARG A 200 4.64 8.24 -1.13
C ARG A 200 3.29 8.69 -1.68
N LEU A 201 2.66 7.86 -2.53
CA LEU A 201 1.49 8.22 -3.30
C LEU A 201 0.18 7.87 -2.60
N TYR A 202 -0.57 8.89 -2.22
CA TYR A 202 -1.95 8.75 -1.74
C TYR A 202 -2.93 8.73 -2.93
N GLY A 203 -3.75 7.67 -3.01
CA GLY A 203 -4.68 7.49 -4.12
C GLY A 203 -4.02 7.46 -5.51
N GLY A 204 -2.70 7.19 -5.56
CA GLY A 204 -1.91 7.11 -6.78
C GLY A 204 -1.70 8.43 -7.52
N ARG A 205 -1.95 9.58 -6.87
CA ARG A 205 -1.85 10.93 -7.49
C ARG A 205 -1.16 11.97 -6.63
N ILE A 206 -1.37 11.97 -5.32
CA ILE A 206 -0.88 13.01 -4.42
C ILE A 206 0.26 12.44 -3.59
N HIS A 207 1.43 13.07 -3.64
CA HIS A 207 2.55 12.73 -2.77
C HIS A 207 2.30 13.32 -1.37
N LEU A 208 1.53 12.61 -0.52
CA LEU A 208 1.29 13.06 0.85
C LEU A 208 2.52 12.88 1.72
N THR A 209 3.22 11.78 1.55
CA THR A 209 4.45 11.41 2.28
C THR A 209 5.62 11.25 1.30
N PRO A 210 6.06 12.32 0.61
CA PRO A 210 6.99 12.21 -0.53
C PRO A 210 8.40 11.76 -0.15
N ASN A 211 8.72 11.78 1.14
CA ASN A 211 10.01 11.29 1.66
C ASN A 211 9.95 9.83 2.13
N ALA A 212 8.77 9.21 2.08
CA ALA A 212 8.61 7.82 2.50
C ALA A 212 9.49 6.89 1.64
N ALA A 213 10.16 5.95 2.30
CA ALA A 213 10.92 4.89 1.69
C ALA A 213 10.45 3.55 2.28
N VAL A 214 10.27 2.55 1.42
CA VAL A 214 9.68 1.25 1.81
C VAL A 214 10.67 0.30 2.48
N ASP A 215 11.92 0.72 2.71
CA ASP A 215 13.02 -0.13 3.16
C ASP A 215 13.92 0.54 4.21
N ASP A 216 13.39 1.53 4.95
CA ASP A 216 14.16 2.29 5.95
C ASP A 216 13.73 2.05 7.41
N GLY A 217 12.77 1.17 7.63
CA GLY A 217 12.27 0.81 8.96
C GLY A 217 11.42 1.91 9.61
N GLN A 218 10.85 2.84 8.83
CA GLN A 218 10.08 3.96 9.36
C GLN A 218 8.77 4.17 8.61
N LEU A 219 7.85 4.87 9.27
CA LEU A 219 6.61 5.37 8.68
C LEU A 219 6.68 6.90 8.64
N ASP A 220 6.33 7.48 7.50
CA ASP A 220 6.21 8.92 7.33
C ASP A 220 4.80 9.38 7.73
N LEU A 221 4.72 10.24 8.74
CA LEU A 221 3.48 10.80 9.25
C LEU A 221 3.24 12.18 8.63
N ILE A 222 2.02 12.40 8.15
CA ILE A 222 1.47 13.71 7.89
C ILE A 222 0.14 13.87 8.64
N ALA A 223 -0.02 14.94 9.42
CA ALA A 223 -1.23 15.25 10.15
C ALA A 223 -1.75 16.65 9.77
N LEU A 224 -3.03 16.73 9.45
CA LEU A 224 -3.72 17.99 9.16
C LEU A 224 -4.48 18.40 10.42
N CYS A 225 -4.06 19.53 11.02
CA CYS A 225 -4.47 19.99 12.34
C CYS A 225 -5.18 21.37 12.30
N PRO A 226 -6.26 21.56 11.52
CA PRO A 226 -6.98 22.82 11.47
C PRO A 226 -7.68 23.10 12.79
N ARG A 227 -7.64 24.35 13.27
CA ARG A 227 -8.36 24.83 14.46
C ARG A 227 -9.70 25.48 14.11
N THR A 228 -9.83 25.94 12.87
CA THR A 228 -11.03 26.59 12.36
C THR A 228 -11.48 26.00 11.03
N LEU A 229 -12.74 26.20 10.66
CA LEU A 229 -13.26 25.78 9.35
C LEU A 229 -12.52 26.47 8.19
N LEU A 230 -12.10 27.74 8.38
CA LEU A 230 -11.34 28.46 7.38
C LEU A 230 -9.96 27.88 7.15
N GLU A 231 -9.25 27.49 8.21
CA GLU A 231 -7.99 26.77 8.09
C GLU A 231 -8.18 25.42 7.39
N GLY A 232 -9.23 24.68 7.72
CA GLY A 232 -9.57 23.42 7.04
C GLY A 232 -9.82 23.61 5.54
N ALA A 233 -10.59 24.62 5.16
CA ALA A 233 -10.84 24.95 3.75
C ALA A 233 -9.54 25.35 3.03
N ARG A 234 -8.69 26.16 3.67
CA ARG A 234 -7.38 26.55 3.13
C ARG A 234 -6.47 25.35 2.89
N ILE A 235 -6.33 24.46 3.89
CA ILE A 235 -5.50 23.26 3.76
C ILE A 235 -6.00 22.36 2.64
N THR A 236 -7.32 22.22 2.52
CA THR A 236 -7.91 21.42 1.43
C THR A 236 -7.63 22.01 0.06
N ALA A 237 -7.72 23.34 -0.09
CA ALA A 237 -7.36 24.02 -1.33
C ALA A 237 -5.86 23.83 -1.65
N LYS A 238 -4.99 23.93 -0.65
CA LYS A 238 -3.56 23.68 -0.80
C LYS A 238 -3.23 22.22 -1.14
N LEU A 239 -3.97 21.26 -0.57
CA LEU A 239 -3.86 19.83 -0.96
C LEU A 239 -4.17 19.63 -2.43
N ALA A 240 -5.27 20.24 -2.91
CA ALA A 240 -5.65 20.16 -4.32
C ALA A 240 -4.59 20.80 -5.25
N ALA A 241 -3.89 21.83 -4.76
CA ALA A 241 -2.81 22.52 -5.47
C ALA A 241 -1.41 21.91 -5.24
N ALA A 242 -1.31 20.79 -4.49
CA ALA A 242 -0.04 20.17 -4.06
C ALA A 242 0.94 21.13 -3.36
N SER A 243 0.43 22.18 -2.68
CA SER A 243 1.21 23.23 -2.01
C SER A 243 0.96 23.30 -0.49
N PHE A 244 0.56 22.21 0.14
CA PHE A 244 0.08 22.14 1.52
C PHE A 244 1.18 22.07 2.58
N ARG A 245 2.41 21.66 2.22
CA ARG A 245 3.49 21.37 3.16
C ARG A 245 3.97 22.58 3.96
N ASP A 246 3.96 23.75 3.36
CA ASP A 246 4.36 24.99 4.03
C ASP A 246 3.25 25.59 4.95
N ASP A 247 2.19 24.83 5.18
CA ASP A 247 1.11 25.30 6.05
C ASP A 247 1.40 24.95 7.51
N ALA A 248 1.37 25.93 8.40
CA ALA A 248 1.66 25.78 9.83
C ALA A 248 0.69 24.81 10.56
N ARG A 249 -0.38 24.37 9.89
CA ARG A 249 -1.34 23.37 10.40
C ARG A 249 -1.14 21.99 9.81
N VAL A 250 -0.07 21.80 9.07
CA VAL A 250 0.38 20.52 8.56
C VAL A 250 1.60 20.10 9.36
N LEU A 251 1.49 19.02 10.10
CA LEU A 251 2.58 18.47 10.90
C LEU A 251 3.13 17.24 10.19
N GLU A 252 4.45 17.16 10.09
CA GLU A 252 5.16 16.01 9.52
C GLU A 252 6.08 15.42 10.58
N ALA A 253 6.18 14.10 10.60
CA ALA A 253 7.11 13.37 11.44
C ALA A 253 7.49 12.06 10.75
N ARG A 254 8.55 11.42 11.22
CA ARG A 254 8.99 10.11 10.77
C ARG A 254 9.41 9.30 11.98
N ALA A 255 8.92 8.07 12.10
CA ALA A 255 9.24 7.20 13.22
C ALA A 255 9.00 5.72 12.88
N ALA A 256 9.75 4.84 13.54
CA ALA A 256 9.49 3.40 13.50
C ALA A 256 8.19 3.02 14.22
N GLU A 257 7.78 3.83 15.20
CA GLU A 257 6.54 3.63 15.97
C GLU A 257 5.78 4.95 16.13
N ILE A 258 4.48 4.88 15.89
CA ILE A 258 3.52 5.98 16.04
C ILE A 258 2.31 5.45 16.81
N ALA A 259 2.02 6.02 18.00
CA ALA A 259 0.89 5.60 18.82
C ALA A 259 -0.18 6.69 18.88
N VAL A 260 -1.39 6.39 18.41
CA VAL A 260 -2.55 7.29 18.53
C VAL A 260 -3.37 6.88 19.75
N LYS A 261 -3.30 7.72 20.82
CA LYS A 261 -3.82 7.41 22.16
C LYS A 261 -5.29 7.79 22.33
N THR A 262 -5.77 8.80 21.60
CA THR A 262 -7.18 9.23 21.68
C THR A 262 -8.10 8.19 21.07
N ALA A 263 -9.12 7.78 21.82
CA ALA A 263 -10.07 6.76 21.37
C ALA A 263 -11.09 7.28 20.35
N GLY A 264 -11.56 6.39 19.48
CA GLY A 264 -12.73 6.59 18.62
C GLY A 264 -12.47 7.38 17.34
N LEU A 265 -11.20 7.54 16.92
CA LEU A 265 -10.89 7.98 15.56
C LEU A 265 -10.93 6.76 14.63
N ALA A 266 -11.63 6.87 13.51
CA ALA A 266 -11.69 5.80 12.53
C ALA A 266 -10.30 5.53 11.92
N VAL A 267 -10.00 4.27 11.63
CA VAL A 267 -8.73 3.82 11.01
C VAL A 267 -9.02 3.01 9.76
N GLN A 268 -8.29 3.30 8.70
CA GLN A 268 -8.25 2.52 7.48
C GLN A 268 -6.80 2.07 7.18
N LEU A 269 -6.63 0.92 6.55
CA LEU A 269 -5.36 0.40 6.05
C LEU A 269 -5.52 0.07 4.56
N ASP A 270 -4.69 0.65 3.72
CA ASP A 270 -4.74 0.50 2.25
C ASP A 270 -6.15 0.73 1.66
N GLY A 271 -6.90 1.66 2.28
CA GLY A 271 -8.25 2.03 1.88
C GLY A 271 -9.38 1.15 2.44
N ASP A 272 -9.10 0.19 3.31
CA ASP A 272 -10.12 -0.61 3.99
C ASP A 272 -10.24 -0.23 5.47
N PHE A 273 -11.47 0.03 5.90
CA PHE A 273 -11.76 0.34 7.31
C PHE A 273 -11.47 -0.88 8.20
N VAL A 274 -10.66 -0.68 9.26
CA VAL A 274 -10.24 -1.77 10.18
C VAL A 274 -10.69 -1.57 11.62
N GLY A 275 -11.13 -0.37 11.99
CA GLY A 275 -11.56 -0.12 13.38
C GLY A 275 -11.34 1.31 13.81
N HIS A 276 -11.10 1.49 15.09
CA HIS A 276 -10.92 2.81 15.71
C HIS A 276 -9.71 2.80 16.66
N THR A 277 -9.10 3.98 16.83
CA THR A 277 -8.08 4.20 17.86
C THR A 277 -8.66 4.04 19.28
N PRO A 278 -7.85 3.77 20.36
CA PRO A 278 -6.39 3.81 20.35
C PRO A 278 -5.77 2.68 19.53
N MET A 279 -4.64 2.97 18.87
CA MET A 279 -3.95 2.02 18.03
C MET A 279 -2.48 2.42 17.87
N THR A 280 -1.59 1.43 17.85
CA THR A 280 -0.16 1.64 17.61
C THR A 280 0.20 1.15 16.21
N PHE A 281 0.96 1.97 15.50
CA PHE A 281 1.45 1.70 14.16
C PHE A 281 2.96 1.57 14.19
N THR A 282 3.48 0.52 13.57
CA THR A 282 4.93 0.28 13.50
C THR A 282 5.35 -0.06 12.09
N ALA A 283 6.57 0.26 11.72
CA ALA A 283 7.23 -0.36 10.59
C ALA A 283 7.77 -1.73 10.99
N ASP A 284 7.58 -2.75 10.17
CA ASP A 284 8.13 -4.10 10.31
C ASP A 284 9.24 -4.27 9.25
N PRO A 285 10.53 -4.06 9.61
CA PRO A 285 11.59 -3.90 8.63
C PRO A 285 11.86 -5.17 7.85
N GLY A 286 11.96 -5.05 6.53
CA GLY A 286 12.31 -6.14 5.63
C GLY A 286 11.33 -7.31 5.63
N ALA A 287 10.10 -7.09 6.08
CA ALA A 287 9.09 -8.13 6.30
C ALA A 287 8.60 -8.81 5.01
N LEU A 288 8.78 -8.18 3.85
CA LEU A 288 8.28 -8.68 2.58
C LEU A 288 9.36 -8.66 1.50
N LEU A 289 9.55 -9.77 0.81
CA LEU A 289 10.37 -9.82 -0.40
C LEU A 289 9.50 -9.46 -1.61
N VAL A 290 9.92 -8.47 -2.41
CA VAL A 290 9.21 -8.05 -3.62
C VAL A 290 10.11 -8.19 -4.84
N SER A 291 9.52 -8.54 -5.97
CA SER A 291 10.19 -8.50 -7.26
C SER A 291 9.91 -7.16 -7.95
N ILE A 292 10.95 -6.55 -8.48
CA ILE A 292 10.90 -5.27 -9.22
C ILE A 292 11.68 -5.39 -10.53
N PRO A 293 11.44 -4.50 -11.51
CA PRO A 293 12.20 -4.50 -12.75
C PRO A 293 13.72 -4.39 -12.54
N ALA A 294 14.50 -4.95 -13.44
CA ALA A 294 15.95 -4.76 -13.44
C ALA A 294 16.32 -3.32 -13.77
N GLY A 295 17.42 -2.85 -13.20
CA GLY A 295 17.93 -1.50 -13.43
C GLY A 295 18.00 -0.66 -12.18
N PRO A 296 18.02 0.68 -12.33
CA PRO A 296 18.03 1.59 -11.18
C PRO A 296 16.77 1.40 -10.32
N LEU A 297 16.94 1.44 -9.00
CA LEU A 297 15.83 1.41 -8.07
C LEU A 297 14.95 2.66 -8.25
N ALA A 298 13.64 2.48 -8.18
CA ALA A 298 12.70 3.60 -8.13
C ALA A 298 12.95 4.44 -6.87
N GLU A 299 12.54 5.70 -6.90
CA GLU A 299 12.80 6.67 -5.80
C GLU A 299 12.19 6.29 -4.45
N ILE A 300 11.26 5.33 -4.43
CA ILE A 300 10.64 4.84 -3.20
C ILE A 300 11.59 3.93 -2.39
N PHE A 301 12.64 3.41 -3.01
CA PHE A 301 13.66 2.63 -2.31
C PHE A 301 14.80 3.53 -1.85
N THR A 302 15.31 3.29 -0.66
CA THR A 302 16.57 3.92 -0.25
C THR A 302 17.65 3.46 -1.21
N ARG A 303 18.55 4.37 -1.57
CA ARG A 303 19.70 3.99 -2.41
C ARG A 303 20.43 2.84 -1.72
N PRO A 304 20.91 1.83 -2.49
CA PRO A 304 21.48 0.64 -1.90
C PRO A 304 22.48 1.01 -0.82
N HIS A 305 22.26 0.53 0.40
CA HIS A 305 23.30 0.44 1.38
C HIS A 305 24.37 -0.43 0.75
N LEU A 306 25.41 0.22 0.22
CA LEU A 306 26.68 -0.44 -0.01
C LEU A 306 26.97 -1.19 1.28
N ASP A 307 27.02 -2.50 1.18
CA ASP A 307 27.18 -3.49 2.21
C ASP A 307 27.86 -2.96 3.49
N ARG A 308 27.10 -2.77 4.57
CA ARG A 308 27.67 -2.61 5.91
C ARG A 308 28.00 -3.97 6.53
N ARG A 309 28.47 -4.91 5.71
CA ARG A 309 29.09 -6.15 6.16
C ARG A 309 30.50 -6.25 5.62
N THR A 310 31.37 -5.35 6.07
CA THR A 310 32.83 -5.57 6.11
C THR A 310 33.43 -4.46 6.94
N THR A 311 33.43 -4.60 8.24
CA THR A 311 34.54 -4.29 9.17
C THR A 311 34.27 -5.04 10.47
#